data_f20bd6175d0e1c10fff7883a867be412
#
_entry.id   f20bd6175d0e1c10fff7883a867be412
#
_cell.length_a   1.000
_cell.length_b   1.000
_cell.length_c   1.000
_cell.angle_alpha   90.00
_cell.angle_beta   90.00
_cell.angle_gamma   90.00
#
_symmetry.space_group_name_H-M   'P 1'
#
loop_
_entity.id
_entity.type
_entity.pdbx_description
1 polymer ?
#
loop_
_entity_poly.entity_id
_entity_poly.type
_entity_poly.pdbx_seq_one_letter_code
_entity_poly.pdbx_strand_id
1 'polypeptide(L)'
;LDDGGDCFGGKLDGEAMARAFGIAATQAAGLKSQFGTMCKPLHAGKAAGNGLLAARLAKRGFTSRPDMLEVSQGFADSQSDDFNVARATEMPKRGFHVRENLFKFHAACYMTHSTIEILRDLRDEAQIDPDQIDHVDLSVFSGSLAVCNIQEPDTGLEVKFSLRHTAAFALAGQDTANIESYSDVNAQAPNLVALRRKVNVVGDGGPASLSTAKITLHDGQTFERSFDVGVPAEDVAAQGLKIDGKFRSLVVPLLGEAKAEALLADLHDLENLDNAGRLLSHMADWQAG
;
A
#
# COMPACT_ATOMS: atom_id res chain seq x y z
N LEU A 1 -8.79 36.52 -2.82
CA LEU A 1 -9.63 35.44 -3.31
C LEU A 1 -9.69 35.44 -4.83
N ASP A 2 -8.65 35.89 -5.46
CA ASP A 2 -8.63 36.00 -6.92
C ASP A 2 -7.29 35.53 -7.46
N ASP A 3 -7.12 34.18 -7.49
CA ASP A 3 -6.11 33.54 -8.29
C ASP A 3 -6.65 32.12 -8.63
N GLY A 4 -7.51 32.08 -9.63
CA GLY A 4 -8.06 30.85 -10.19
C GLY A 4 -6.99 29.97 -10.83
N GLY A 5 -6.11 29.39 -10.05
CA GLY A 5 -5.04 28.52 -10.51
C GLY A 5 -4.23 27.86 -9.42
N ASP A 6 -4.46 28.19 -8.16
CA ASP A 6 -3.58 27.79 -7.07
C ASP A 6 -4.22 26.74 -6.14
N CYS A 7 -4.63 25.59 -6.69
CA CYS A 7 -5.09 24.47 -5.88
C CYS A 7 -4.04 23.99 -4.85
N PHE A 8 -2.77 24.35 -5.01
CA PHE A 8 -1.65 23.88 -4.19
C PHE A 8 -0.78 25.00 -3.58
N GLY A 9 -1.30 26.22 -3.41
CA GLY A 9 -0.62 27.25 -2.60
C GLY A 9 0.44 28.09 -3.31
N GLY A 10 0.61 27.99 -4.64
CA GLY A 10 1.59 28.72 -5.44
C GLY A 10 3.03 28.26 -5.28
N LYS A 11 3.90 28.67 -6.18
CA LYS A 11 5.33 28.37 -6.13
C LYS A 11 5.94 28.99 -4.88
N LEU A 12 6.59 28.18 -4.05
CA LEU A 12 7.46 28.62 -2.96
C LEU A 12 8.88 28.77 -3.52
N ASP A 13 9.60 29.78 -3.09
CA ASP A 13 11.05 29.86 -3.29
C ASP A 13 11.78 28.86 -2.37
N GLY A 14 13.10 28.72 -2.54
CA GLY A 14 13.88 27.76 -1.77
C GLY A 14 13.83 28.00 -0.26
N GLU A 15 13.81 29.26 0.19
CA GLU A 15 13.72 29.58 1.61
C GLU A 15 12.34 29.27 2.19
N ALA A 16 11.28 29.64 1.47
CA ALA A 16 9.92 29.30 1.88
C ALA A 16 9.69 27.79 1.88
N MET A 17 10.29 27.06 0.93
CA MET A 17 10.24 25.60 0.91
C MET A 17 10.95 24.98 2.13
N ALA A 18 12.15 25.45 2.47
CA ALA A 18 12.87 24.98 3.66
C ALA A 18 12.06 25.27 4.95
N ARG A 19 11.43 26.43 5.05
CA ARG A 19 10.50 26.74 6.16
C ARG A 19 9.29 25.80 6.17
N ALA A 20 8.72 25.48 5.01
CA ALA A 20 7.59 24.57 4.92
C ALA A 20 7.97 23.16 5.42
N PHE A 21 9.16 22.64 5.05
CA PHE A 21 9.67 21.38 5.58
C PHE A 21 9.83 21.41 7.10
N GLY A 22 10.37 22.51 7.67
CA GLY A 22 10.52 22.65 9.11
C GLY A 22 9.16 22.68 9.84
N ILE A 23 8.16 23.35 9.28
CA ILE A 23 6.80 23.38 9.84
C ILE A 23 6.13 22.01 9.74
N ALA A 24 6.33 21.28 8.63
CA ALA A 24 5.76 19.94 8.44
C ALA A 24 6.43 18.90 9.36
N ALA A 25 7.76 18.92 9.46
CA ALA A 25 8.54 17.98 10.25
C ALA A 25 8.16 17.99 11.74
N THR A 26 7.91 19.17 12.30
CA THR A 26 7.49 19.27 13.72
C THR A 26 6.08 18.73 14.00
N GLN A 27 5.31 18.41 12.95
CA GLN A 27 3.96 17.85 13.04
C GLN A 27 3.92 16.34 12.72
N ALA A 28 5.07 15.72 12.47
CA ALA A 28 5.14 14.29 12.18
C ALA A 28 4.63 13.47 13.36
N ALA A 29 3.67 12.60 13.10
CA ALA A 29 3.00 11.80 14.12
C ALA A 29 2.43 10.51 13.51
N GLY A 30 1.93 9.63 14.37
CA GLY A 30 1.28 8.37 14.02
C GLY A 30 1.94 7.19 14.72
N LEU A 31 1.12 6.24 15.19
CA LEU A 31 1.60 5.08 15.94
C LEU A 31 1.27 3.79 15.19
N LYS A 32 2.25 2.89 15.06
CA LYS A 32 2.06 1.57 14.45
C LYS A 32 1.02 0.70 15.18
N SER A 33 0.82 0.93 16.48
CA SER A 33 -0.20 0.24 17.27
C SER A 33 -1.64 0.49 16.81
N GLN A 34 -1.86 1.48 15.94
CA GLN A 34 -3.15 1.76 15.33
C GLN A 34 -3.41 0.98 14.01
N PHE A 35 -2.52 0.10 13.60
CA PHE A 35 -2.76 -0.74 12.43
C PHE A 35 -3.93 -1.71 12.69
N GLY A 36 -4.78 -1.91 11.67
CA GLY A 36 -6.06 -2.61 11.82
C GLY A 36 -7.24 -1.69 12.16
N THR A 37 -7.01 -0.40 12.39
CA THR A 37 -8.06 0.59 12.65
C THR A 37 -8.12 1.66 11.56
N MET A 38 -9.18 2.49 11.56
CA MET A 38 -9.31 3.65 10.66
C MET A 38 -8.22 4.72 10.90
N CYS A 39 -7.52 4.69 12.04
CA CYS A 39 -6.40 5.62 12.30
C CYS A 39 -5.23 5.41 11.34
N LYS A 40 -5.01 4.19 10.81
CA LYS A 40 -3.92 3.96 9.86
C LYS A 40 -4.06 4.79 8.57
N PRO A 41 -5.18 4.75 7.82
CA PRO A 41 -5.36 5.65 6.68
C PRO A 41 -5.41 7.13 7.07
N LEU A 42 -5.89 7.47 8.28
CA LEU A 42 -5.86 8.82 8.81
C LEU A 42 -4.44 9.38 8.92
N HIS A 43 -3.44 8.54 9.24
CA HIS A 43 -2.03 9.00 9.31
C HIS A 43 -1.57 9.58 7.97
N ALA A 44 -1.87 8.93 6.85
CA ALA A 44 -1.52 9.43 5.51
C ALA A 44 -2.26 10.73 5.17
N GLY A 45 -3.57 10.78 5.43
CA GLY A 45 -4.37 11.99 5.22
C GLY A 45 -3.91 13.16 6.11
N LYS A 46 -3.54 12.88 7.36
CA LYS A 46 -3.01 13.89 8.28
C LYS A 46 -1.66 14.42 7.81
N ALA A 47 -0.77 13.57 7.33
CA ALA A 47 0.53 13.97 6.79
C ALA A 47 0.35 14.90 5.56
N ALA A 48 -0.54 14.55 4.63
CA ALA A 48 -0.87 15.38 3.47
C ALA A 48 -1.46 16.74 3.89
N GLY A 49 -2.41 16.74 4.84
CA GLY A 49 -3.01 17.98 5.37
C GLY A 49 -1.98 18.88 6.08
N ASN A 50 -1.07 18.30 6.87
CA ASN A 50 0.01 19.02 7.54
C ASN A 50 0.99 19.63 6.52
N GLY A 51 1.32 18.91 5.44
CA GLY A 51 2.15 19.45 4.36
C GLY A 51 1.53 20.67 3.67
N LEU A 52 0.24 20.59 3.33
CA LEU A 52 -0.48 21.73 2.74
C LEU A 52 -0.56 22.91 3.70
N LEU A 53 -0.86 22.67 4.98
CA LEU A 53 -0.87 23.72 6.01
C LEU A 53 0.51 24.37 6.14
N ALA A 54 1.58 23.57 6.19
CA ALA A 54 2.96 24.05 6.29
C ALA A 54 3.34 24.95 5.11
N ALA A 55 3.00 24.55 3.88
CA ALA A 55 3.23 25.35 2.69
C ALA A 55 2.50 26.71 2.74
N ARG A 56 1.22 26.71 3.14
CA ARG A 56 0.43 27.93 3.30
C ARG A 56 0.95 28.86 4.39
N LEU A 57 1.41 28.33 5.50
CA LEU A 57 2.02 29.10 6.59
C LEU A 57 3.36 29.71 6.15
N ALA A 58 4.22 28.92 5.51
CA ALA A 58 5.50 29.40 4.99
C ALA A 58 5.34 30.51 3.95
N LYS A 59 4.35 30.39 3.05
CA LYS A 59 4.00 31.42 2.07
C LYS A 59 3.60 32.74 2.74
N ARG A 60 3.01 32.71 3.94
CA ARG A 60 2.62 33.88 4.74
C ARG A 60 3.72 34.36 5.68
N GLY A 61 4.94 33.84 5.56
CA GLY A 61 6.08 34.29 6.36
C GLY A 61 6.18 33.67 7.74
N PHE A 62 5.40 32.59 8.03
CA PHE A 62 5.57 31.85 9.28
C PHE A 62 6.96 31.24 9.33
N THR A 63 7.67 31.41 10.45
CA THR A 63 9.07 31.04 10.60
C THR A 63 9.24 29.63 11.13
N SER A 64 10.28 28.94 10.67
CA SER A 64 10.82 27.70 11.23
C SER A 64 12.32 27.63 10.96
N ARG A 65 12.99 26.68 11.56
CA ARG A 65 14.38 26.39 11.22
C ARG A 65 14.46 25.78 9.80
N PRO A 66 15.33 26.28 8.93
CA PRO A 66 15.48 25.75 7.57
C PRO A 66 16.21 24.40 7.54
N ASP A 67 17.02 24.08 8.57
CA ASP A 67 17.82 22.86 8.73
C ASP A 67 17.13 21.81 9.63
N MET A 68 15.81 21.88 9.81
CA MET A 68 15.04 21.02 10.73
C MET A 68 15.17 19.53 10.41
N LEU A 69 15.46 19.15 9.17
CA LEU A 69 15.58 17.72 8.79
C LEU A 69 16.83 17.09 9.35
N GLU A 70 17.98 17.79 9.28
CA GLU A 70 19.32 17.25 9.58
C GLU A 70 19.93 17.74 10.89
N VAL A 71 19.38 18.78 11.50
CA VAL A 71 19.96 19.35 12.73
C VAL A 71 19.80 18.41 13.93
N SER A 72 20.72 18.51 14.90
CA SER A 72 20.59 17.79 16.18
C SER A 72 19.26 18.11 16.86
N GLN A 73 18.59 17.09 17.38
CA GLN A 73 17.21 17.13 17.88
C GLN A 73 16.16 17.50 16.81
N GLY A 74 16.56 17.49 15.51
CA GLY A 74 15.67 17.66 14.38
C GLY A 74 14.89 16.39 14.02
N PHE A 75 14.27 16.41 12.85
CA PHE A 75 13.41 15.32 12.41
C PHE A 75 14.17 13.98 12.29
N ALA A 76 15.29 13.97 11.58
CA ALA A 76 16.06 12.75 11.35
C ALA A 76 16.64 12.18 12.65
N ASP A 77 17.22 13.03 13.50
CA ASP A 77 17.77 12.66 14.80
C ASP A 77 16.72 12.07 15.76
N SER A 78 15.46 12.56 15.65
CA SER A 78 14.34 12.08 16.45
C SER A 78 13.71 10.78 15.92
N GLN A 79 13.93 10.42 14.66
CA GLN A 79 13.25 9.30 13.99
C GLN A 79 14.19 8.14 13.63
N SER A 80 15.52 8.33 13.70
CA SER A 80 16.51 7.34 13.30
C SER A 80 17.76 7.43 14.15
N ASP A 81 18.32 6.29 14.52
CA ASP A 81 19.56 6.18 15.27
C ASP A 81 20.81 6.20 14.34
N ASP A 82 20.63 6.08 13.00
CA ASP A 82 21.69 5.93 12.02
C ASP A 82 21.54 6.83 10.79
N PHE A 83 20.91 8.00 10.94
CA PHE A 83 20.72 8.92 9.83
C PHE A 83 22.04 9.35 9.19
N ASN A 84 22.13 9.23 7.86
CA ASN A 84 23.28 9.62 7.07
C ASN A 84 22.90 10.54 5.92
N VAL A 85 23.29 11.81 6.01
CA VAL A 85 22.97 12.86 5.02
C VAL A 85 23.50 12.50 3.63
N ALA A 86 24.71 11.96 3.52
CA ALA A 86 25.28 11.59 2.22
C ALA A 86 24.45 10.52 1.52
N ARG A 87 24.00 9.50 2.26
CA ARG A 87 23.09 8.48 1.71
C ARG A 87 21.70 9.02 1.37
N ALA A 88 21.20 9.96 2.16
CA ALA A 88 19.87 10.58 1.91
C ALA A 88 19.85 11.45 0.64
N THR A 89 21.01 11.96 0.22
CA THR A 89 21.16 12.82 -0.97
C THR A 89 21.84 12.13 -2.15
N GLU A 90 22.22 10.85 -2.00
CA GLU A 90 22.80 10.05 -3.08
C GLU A 90 21.81 9.83 -4.21
N MET A 91 22.24 10.05 -5.44
CA MET A 91 21.41 9.76 -6.62
C MET A 91 21.30 8.24 -6.82
N PRO A 92 20.07 7.70 -7.00
CA PRO A 92 19.89 6.28 -7.24
C PRO A 92 20.62 5.83 -8.51
N LYS A 93 21.18 4.61 -8.49
CA LYS A 93 21.91 4.03 -9.63
C LYS A 93 21.10 3.97 -10.92
N ARG A 94 19.77 3.84 -10.83
CA ARG A 94 18.83 3.80 -11.95
C ARG A 94 18.21 5.17 -12.29
N GLY A 95 18.76 6.28 -11.75
CA GLY A 95 18.24 7.63 -11.90
C GLY A 95 17.30 8.00 -10.76
N PHE A 96 16.00 8.03 -10.95
CA PHE A 96 15.05 8.42 -9.91
C PHE A 96 14.48 7.21 -9.16
N HIS A 97 14.30 7.31 -7.84
CA HIS A 97 13.68 6.28 -7.01
C HIS A 97 12.26 5.88 -7.45
N VAL A 98 11.54 6.74 -8.17
CA VAL A 98 10.23 6.41 -8.73
C VAL A 98 10.27 5.18 -9.65
N ARG A 99 11.42 4.88 -10.26
CA ARG A 99 11.61 3.68 -11.10
C ARG A 99 11.66 2.38 -10.31
N GLU A 100 11.78 2.47 -8.99
CA GLU A 100 11.81 1.34 -8.05
C GLU A 100 10.48 1.19 -7.33
N ASN A 101 9.44 2.00 -7.69
CA ASN A 101 8.12 1.89 -7.10
C ASN A 101 7.49 0.54 -7.43
N LEU A 102 6.86 -0.03 -6.41
CA LEU A 102 6.11 -1.27 -6.48
C LEU A 102 4.62 -0.98 -6.36
N PHE A 103 3.80 -1.78 -7.03
CA PHE A 103 2.36 -1.60 -7.05
C PHE A 103 1.66 -2.65 -6.19
N LYS A 104 0.60 -2.24 -5.50
CA LYS A 104 -0.24 -3.15 -4.71
C LYS A 104 -1.39 -3.66 -5.59
N PHE A 105 -1.41 -4.96 -5.86
CA PHE A 105 -2.50 -5.60 -6.59
C PHE A 105 -3.58 -6.17 -5.67
N HIS A 106 -3.28 -6.40 -4.38
CA HIS A 106 -4.24 -6.87 -3.38
C HIS A 106 -4.60 -5.75 -2.40
N ALA A 107 -5.85 -5.72 -1.94
CA ALA A 107 -6.38 -4.70 -1.03
C ALA A 107 -5.99 -4.94 0.44
N ALA A 108 -4.79 -5.48 0.69
CA ALA A 108 -4.25 -5.85 2.00
C ALA A 108 -2.90 -5.18 2.30
N CYS A 109 -2.31 -5.45 3.46
CA CYS A 109 -0.94 -5.04 3.79
C CYS A 109 0.04 -5.59 2.76
N TYR A 110 1.02 -4.78 2.31
CA TYR A 110 1.98 -5.22 1.30
C TYR A 110 2.78 -6.46 1.71
N MET A 111 3.06 -6.61 3.01
CA MET A 111 3.76 -7.77 3.56
C MET A 111 2.97 -9.10 3.46
N THR A 112 1.70 -9.07 3.04
CA THR A 112 0.91 -10.28 2.75
C THR A 112 0.91 -10.65 1.27
N HIS A 113 1.42 -9.77 0.39
CA HIS A 113 1.27 -9.95 -1.05
C HIS A 113 2.03 -11.16 -1.58
N SER A 114 3.27 -11.39 -1.14
CA SER A 114 4.06 -12.56 -1.57
C SER A 114 3.33 -13.87 -1.25
N THR A 115 2.78 -13.99 -0.04
CA THR A 115 2.05 -15.20 0.37
C THR A 115 0.75 -15.37 -0.41
N ILE A 116 0.03 -14.28 -0.73
CA ILE A 116 -1.18 -14.32 -1.56
C ILE A 116 -0.84 -14.82 -2.97
N GLU A 117 0.18 -14.25 -3.62
CA GLU A 117 0.58 -14.64 -4.98
C GLU A 117 1.01 -16.11 -5.02
N ILE A 118 1.86 -16.56 -4.09
CA ILE A 118 2.31 -17.94 -4.02
C ILE A 118 1.11 -18.91 -3.91
N LEU A 119 0.21 -18.64 -2.98
CA LEU A 119 -0.90 -19.56 -2.69
C LEU A 119 -1.94 -19.59 -3.81
N ARG A 120 -2.18 -18.46 -4.49
CA ARG A 120 -3.02 -18.42 -5.69
C ARG A 120 -2.40 -19.23 -6.82
N ASP A 121 -1.12 -19.02 -7.11
CA ASP A 121 -0.42 -19.73 -8.17
C ASP A 121 -0.40 -21.24 -7.90
N LEU A 122 -0.03 -21.68 -6.69
CA LEU A 122 0.00 -23.09 -6.32
C LEU A 122 -1.40 -23.73 -6.41
N ARG A 123 -2.44 -23.04 -5.91
CA ARG A 123 -3.82 -23.50 -6.02
C ARG A 123 -4.23 -23.70 -7.48
N ASP A 124 -3.97 -22.69 -8.32
CA ASP A 124 -4.45 -22.67 -9.71
C ASP A 124 -3.66 -23.65 -10.60
N GLU A 125 -2.33 -23.73 -10.43
CA GLU A 125 -1.48 -24.63 -11.22
C GLU A 125 -1.72 -26.10 -10.87
N ALA A 126 -1.83 -26.41 -9.58
CA ALA A 126 -2.03 -27.78 -9.11
C ALA A 126 -3.51 -28.16 -8.91
N GLN A 127 -4.45 -27.22 -9.20
CA GLN A 127 -5.90 -27.41 -9.03
C GLN A 127 -6.24 -27.92 -7.62
N ILE A 128 -5.63 -27.30 -6.59
CA ILE A 128 -5.79 -27.72 -5.20
C ILE A 128 -7.20 -27.40 -4.71
N ASP A 129 -7.89 -28.44 -4.26
CA ASP A 129 -9.15 -28.28 -3.52
C ASP A 129 -8.83 -27.87 -2.06
N PRO A 130 -9.38 -26.74 -1.56
CA PRO A 130 -9.17 -26.29 -0.20
C PRO A 130 -9.52 -27.34 0.88
N ASP A 131 -10.47 -28.22 0.61
CA ASP A 131 -10.87 -29.28 1.54
C ASP A 131 -9.81 -30.38 1.68
N GLN A 132 -8.92 -30.53 0.71
CA GLN A 132 -7.81 -31.49 0.76
C GLN A 132 -6.59 -30.98 1.53
N ILE A 133 -6.55 -29.70 1.87
CA ILE A 133 -5.43 -29.10 2.60
C ILE A 133 -5.43 -29.57 4.05
N ASP A 134 -4.34 -30.18 4.49
CA ASP A 134 -4.08 -30.50 5.89
C ASP A 134 -3.58 -29.25 6.63
N HIS A 135 -2.45 -28.70 6.20
CA HIS A 135 -1.91 -27.44 6.73
C HIS A 135 -1.10 -26.66 5.69
N VAL A 136 -0.84 -25.40 6.02
CA VAL A 136 0.00 -24.48 5.23
C VAL A 136 1.04 -23.84 6.14
N ASP A 137 2.30 -23.89 5.73
CA ASP A 137 3.40 -23.22 6.42
C ASP A 137 3.85 -22.00 5.62
N LEU A 138 3.86 -20.84 6.26
CA LEU A 138 4.35 -19.59 5.71
C LEU A 138 5.64 -19.20 6.42
N SER A 139 6.73 -19.00 5.68
CA SER A 139 7.94 -18.35 6.14
C SER A 139 7.99 -16.92 5.59
N VAL A 140 8.02 -15.95 6.48
CA VAL A 140 7.94 -14.53 6.15
C VAL A 140 9.01 -13.74 6.92
N PHE A 141 9.36 -12.55 6.43
CA PHE A 141 10.22 -11.64 7.19
C PHE A 141 9.72 -11.44 8.63
N SER A 142 10.60 -11.58 9.62
CA SER A 142 10.23 -11.50 11.04
C SER A 142 9.52 -10.19 11.41
N GLY A 143 9.86 -9.07 10.76
CA GLY A 143 9.17 -7.79 10.95
C GLY A 143 7.70 -7.80 10.51
N SER A 144 7.30 -8.73 9.63
CA SER A 144 5.89 -8.88 9.22
C SER A 144 5.00 -9.34 10.37
N LEU A 145 5.56 -10.09 11.33
CA LEU A 145 4.83 -10.56 12.51
C LEU A 145 4.39 -9.41 13.43
N ALA A 146 5.12 -8.31 13.44
CA ALA A 146 4.76 -7.11 14.20
C ALA A 146 3.74 -6.21 13.48
N VAL A 147 3.46 -6.45 12.18
CA VAL A 147 2.65 -5.55 11.34
C VAL A 147 1.37 -6.21 10.86
N CYS A 148 1.41 -7.47 10.41
CA CYS A 148 0.29 -8.14 9.74
C CYS A 148 0.05 -9.56 10.26
N ASN A 149 0.17 -9.77 11.55
CA ASN A 149 -0.02 -11.06 12.22
C ASN A 149 -1.24 -11.07 13.16
N ILE A 150 -2.31 -10.36 12.81
CA ILE A 150 -3.60 -10.51 13.51
C ILE A 150 -4.05 -11.95 13.26
N GLN A 151 -4.08 -12.76 14.32
CA GLN A 151 -4.32 -14.21 14.18
C GLN A 151 -5.79 -14.54 13.95
N GLU A 152 -6.66 -13.83 14.65
CA GLU A 152 -8.11 -14.00 14.59
C GLU A 152 -8.76 -12.63 14.33
N PRO A 153 -8.77 -12.17 13.07
CA PRO A 153 -9.40 -10.90 12.73
C PRO A 153 -10.93 -11.02 12.87
N ASP A 154 -11.53 -10.02 13.50
CA ASP A 154 -12.99 -9.89 13.69
C ASP A 154 -13.65 -9.06 12.58
N THR A 155 -12.89 -8.14 11.97
CA THR A 155 -13.37 -7.19 10.98
C THR A 155 -12.65 -7.34 9.65
N GLY A 156 -13.29 -6.90 8.55
CA GLY A 156 -12.66 -6.86 7.24
C GLY A 156 -11.40 -5.98 7.19
N LEU A 157 -11.35 -4.93 8.02
CA LEU A 157 -10.15 -4.10 8.12
C LEU A 157 -9.00 -4.86 8.77
N GLU A 158 -9.25 -5.65 9.80
CA GLU A 158 -8.23 -6.49 10.47
C GLU A 158 -7.76 -7.61 9.56
N VAL A 159 -8.63 -8.17 8.70
CA VAL A 159 -8.26 -9.17 7.68
C VAL A 159 -7.10 -8.67 6.82
N LYS A 160 -7.08 -7.38 6.45
CA LYS A 160 -6.00 -6.76 5.67
C LYS A 160 -4.63 -6.82 6.35
N PHE A 161 -4.59 -7.13 7.66
CA PHE A 161 -3.39 -7.26 8.49
C PHE A 161 -3.25 -8.66 9.10
N SER A 162 -3.85 -9.67 8.46
CA SER A 162 -3.78 -11.08 8.87
C SER A 162 -3.16 -11.93 7.76
N LEU A 163 -1.89 -12.35 7.93
CA LEU A 163 -1.23 -13.30 7.03
C LEU A 163 -2.04 -14.60 6.88
N ARG A 164 -2.63 -15.08 7.98
CA ARG A 164 -3.42 -16.31 7.98
C ARG A 164 -4.72 -16.16 7.21
N HIS A 165 -5.43 -15.07 7.41
CA HIS A 165 -6.74 -14.88 6.77
C HIS A 165 -6.59 -14.52 5.27
N THR A 166 -5.59 -13.70 4.91
CA THR A 166 -5.30 -13.43 3.49
C THR A 166 -4.81 -14.68 2.75
N ALA A 167 -4.11 -15.60 3.44
CA ALA A 167 -3.80 -16.92 2.91
C ALA A 167 -5.07 -17.76 2.67
N ALA A 168 -6.00 -17.76 3.63
CA ALA A 168 -7.30 -18.42 3.47
C ALA A 168 -8.09 -17.84 2.28
N PHE A 169 -8.07 -16.53 2.07
CA PHE A 169 -8.67 -15.88 0.88
C PHE A 169 -8.07 -16.41 -0.42
N ALA A 170 -6.73 -16.45 -0.50
CA ALA A 170 -6.03 -16.93 -1.68
C ALA A 170 -6.38 -18.38 -2.00
N LEU A 171 -6.39 -19.26 -0.98
CA LEU A 171 -6.72 -20.68 -1.12
C LEU A 171 -8.19 -20.93 -1.46
N ALA A 172 -9.11 -20.14 -0.92
CA ALA A 172 -10.54 -20.23 -1.22
C ALA A 172 -10.94 -19.58 -2.55
N GLY A 173 -10.00 -19.02 -3.32
CA GLY A 173 -10.30 -18.38 -4.59
C GLY A 173 -11.02 -17.04 -4.47
N GLN A 174 -10.98 -16.39 -3.31
CA GLN A 174 -11.55 -15.04 -3.13
C GLN A 174 -10.77 -14.02 -3.95
N ASP A 175 -11.46 -13.04 -4.50
CA ASP A 175 -10.81 -11.91 -5.16
C ASP A 175 -10.13 -11.00 -4.13
N THR A 176 -8.84 -11.19 -3.94
CA THR A 176 -8.02 -10.42 -3.00
C THR A 176 -7.71 -8.99 -3.46
N ALA A 177 -8.00 -8.64 -4.72
CA ALA A 177 -7.88 -7.28 -5.23
C ALA A 177 -9.12 -6.44 -4.90
N ASN A 178 -10.29 -7.07 -4.82
CA ASN A 178 -11.57 -6.40 -4.53
C ASN A 178 -11.64 -6.00 -3.05
N ILE A 179 -11.96 -4.72 -2.80
CA ILE A 179 -12.12 -4.17 -1.45
C ILE A 179 -13.29 -4.83 -0.72
N GLU A 180 -14.38 -5.16 -1.42
CA GLU A 180 -15.58 -5.76 -0.86
C GLU A 180 -15.33 -7.17 -0.30
N SER A 181 -14.28 -7.87 -0.77
CA SER A 181 -13.88 -9.15 -0.19
C SER A 181 -13.47 -9.00 1.28
N TYR A 182 -12.96 -7.84 1.67
CA TYR A 182 -12.51 -7.55 3.05
C TYR A 182 -13.66 -6.99 3.91
N SER A 183 -14.71 -7.78 4.06
CA SER A 183 -15.87 -7.47 4.87
C SER A 183 -15.86 -8.22 6.22
N ASP A 184 -16.62 -7.73 7.19
CA ASP A 184 -16.77 -8.38 8.50
C ASP A 184 -17.46 -9.77 8.34
N VAL A 185 -18.35 -9.90 7.34
CA VAL A 185 -18.97 -11.19 7.00
C VAL A 185 -17.91 -12.21 6.58
N ASN A 186 -16.98 -11.83 5.70
CA ASN A 186 -15.91 -12.70 5.25
C ASN A 186 -14.85 -12.96 6.33
N ALA A 187 -14.63 -12.01 7.25
CA ALA A 187 -13.75 -12.23 8.41
C ALA A 187 -14.22 -13.39 9.29
N GLN A 188 -15.53 -13.62 9.35
CA GLN A 188 -16.19 -14.62 10.19
C GLN A 188 -16.77 -15.81 9.40
N ALA A 189 -16.60 -15.86 8.08
CA ALA A 189 -17.11 -16.95 7.25
C ALA A 189 -16.53 -18.31 7.68
N PRO A 190 -17.36 -19.32 8.01
CA PRO A 190 -16.88 -20.58 8.62
C PRO A 190 -15.81 -21.30 7.81
N ASN A 191 -15.95 -21.33 6.48
CA ASN A 191 -14.99 -21.95 5.56
C ASN A 191 -13.63 -21.23 5.57
N LEU A 192 -13.64 -19.89 5.60
CA LEU A 192 -12.42 -19.08 5.65
C LEU A 192 -11.73 -19.17 7.02
N VAL A 193 -12.53 -19.21 8.11
CA VAL A 193 -12.02 -19.43 9.47
C VAL A 193 -11.40 -20.83 9.59
N ALA A 194 -12.01 -21.84 8.98
CA ALA A 194 -11.46 -23.20 8.97
C ALA A 194 -10.11 -23.27 8.24
N LEU A 195 -9.99 -22.64 7.06
CA LEU A 195 -8.74 -22.54 6.32
C LEU A 195 -7.67 -21.72 7.10
N ARG A 196 -8.05 -20.57 7.64
CA ARG A 196 -7.17 -19.72 8.47
C ARG A 196 -6.49 -20.49 9.58
N ARG A 197 -7.22 -21.41 10.23
CA ARG A 197 -6.70 -22.24 11.35
C ARG A 197 -5.68 -23.28 10.91
N LYS A 198 -5.65 -23.63 9.63
CA LYS A 198 -4.64 -24.53 9.05
C LYS A 198 -3.32 -23.82 8.70
N VAL A 199 -3.25 -22.48 8.81
CA VAL A 199 -2.08 -21.70 8.39
C VAL A 199 -1.17 -21.42 9.58
N ASN A 200 0.04 -21.96 9.52
CA ASN A 200 1.16 -21.64 10.41
C ASN A 200 1.99 -20.51 9.81
N VAL A 201 2.47 -19.61 10.65
CA VAL A 201 3.33 -18.50 10.20
C VAL A 201 4.56 -18.44 11.08
N VAL A 202 5.73 -18.49 10.45
CA VAL A 202 7.03 -18.33 11.11
C VAL A 202 7.77 -17.13 10.53
N GLY A 203 8.49 -16.40 11.39
CA GLY A 203 9.37 -15.32 10.97
C GLY A 203 10.76 -15.84 10.65
N ASP A 204 11.33 -15.36 9.54
CA ASP A 204 12.71 -15.62 9.15
C ASP A 204 13.52 -14.31 9.02
N GLY A 205 14.82 -14.45 8.73
CA GLY A 205 15.73 -13.32 8.56
C GLY A 205 15.86 -12.80 7.12
N GLY A 206 14.97 -13.24 6.22
CA GLY A 206 15.01 -12.87 4.81
C GLY A 206 14.58 -11.43 4.51
N PRO A 207 14.58 -11.03 3.23
CA PRO A 207 14.08 -9.72 2.80
C PRO A 207 12.60 -9.53 3.14
N ALA A 208 12.20 -8.30 3.43
CA ALA A 208 10.82 -7.96 3.82
C ALA A 208 9.76 -8.26 2.74
N SER A 209 10.17 -8.39 1.50
CA SER A 209 9.32 -8.65 0.33
C SER A 209 9.29 -10.11 -0.11
N LEU A 210 10.23 -10.93 0.36
CA LEU A 210 10.32 -12.35 0.04
C LEU A 210 9.52 -13.16 1.06
N SER A 211 8.76 -14.14 0.57
CA SER A 211 8.11 -15.15 1.40
C SER A 211 8.21 -16.53 0.75
N THR A 212 8.09 -17.55 1.57
CA THR A 212 7.93 -18.94 1.12
C THR A 212 6.62 -19.49 1.68
N ALA A 213 5.87 -20.23 0.87
CA ALA A 213 4.70 -20.96 1.33
C ALA A 213 4.79 -22.41 0.91
N LYS A 214 4.39 -23.30 1.83
CA LYS A 214 4.29 -24.73 1.61
C LYS A 214 2.90 -25.21 1.98
N ILE A 215 2.20 -25.84 1.03
CA ILE A 215 0.91 -26.49 1.22
C ILE A 215 1.16 -27.98 1.39
N THR A 216 0.58 -28.59 2.42
CA THR A 216 0.56 -30.03 2.64
C THR A 216 -0.88 -30.53 2.55
N LEU A 217 -1.13 -31.56 1.72
CA LEU A 217 -2.44 -32.19 1.59
C LEU A 217 -2.58 -33.38 2.55
N HIS A 218 -3.83 -33.83 2.81
CA HIS A 218 -4.14 -34.96 3.67
C HIS A 218 -3.52 -36.31 3.19
N ASP A 219 -3.22 -36.44 1.90
CA ASP A 219 -2.54 -37.59 1.33
C ASP A 219 -1.00 -37.52 1.46
N GLY A 220 -0.47 -36.45 2.04
CA GLY A 220 0.95 -36.20 2.23
C GLY A 220 1.64 -35.53 1.04
N GLN A 221 0.94 -35.22 -0.05
CA GLN A 221 1.51 -34.46 -1.15
C GLN A 221 1.83 -33.03 -0.69
N THR A 222 2.92 -32.44 -1.19
CA THR A 222 3.36 -31.11 -0.80
C THR A 222 3.66 -30.24 -2.02
N PHE A 223 3.35 -28.95 -1.91
CA PHE A 223 3.63 -27.93 -2.91
C PHE A 223 4.32 -26.77 -2.22
N GLU A 224 5.47 -26.33 -2.73
CA GLU A 224 6.26 -25.27 -2.12
C GLU A 224 6.73 -24.27 -3.17
N ARG A 225 6.69 -22.99 -2.82
CA ARG A 225 7.17 -21.89 -3.68
C ARG A 225 7.64 -20.72 -2.84
N SER A 226 8.63 -20.00 -3.37
CA SER A 226 9.04 -18.68 -2.87
C SER A 226 8.71 -17.60 -3.92
N PHE A 227 8.34 -16.42 -3.46
CA PHE A 227 8.08 -15.27 -4.33
C PHE A 227 8.51 -13.97 -3.65
N ASP A 228 9.11 -13.07 -4.43
CA ASP A 228 9.58 -11.75 -3.97
C ASP A 228 8.80 -10.64 -4.69
N VAL A 229 7.84 -10.04 -4.00
CA VAL A 229 7.08 -8.88 -4.53
C VAL A 229 7.91 -7.59 -4.58
N GLY A 230 9.13 -7.60 -4.01
CA GLY A 230 10.05 -6.45 -4.01
C GLY A 230 10.84 -6.29 -5.31
N VAL A 231 10.69 -7.21 -6.26
CA VAL A 231 11.33 -7.12 -7.58
C VAL A 231 10.46 -6.26 -8.50
N PRO A 232 10.95 -5.08 -8.95
CA PRO A 232 10.23 -4.26 -9.92
C PRO A 232 9.99 -5.02 -11.23
N ALA A 233 8.81 -4.85 -11.82
CA ALA A 233 8.49 -5.50 -13.08
C ALA A 233 9.43 -5.02 -14.20
N GLU A 234 9.93 -5.98 -14.98
CA GLU A 234 10.73 -5.69 -16.19
C GLU A 234 9.82 -5.37 -17.39
N ASP A 235 8.70 -6.09 -17.50
CA ASP A 235 7.68 -5.83 -18.53
C ASP A 235 6.70 -4.76 -18.04
N VAL A 236 7.01 -3.52 -18.37
CA VAL A 236 6.21 -2.33 -18.00
C VAL A 236 4.83 -2.36 -18.71
N ALA A 237 4.73 -2.93 -19.90
CA ALA A 237 3.45 -3.01 -20.62
C ALA A 237 2.49 -3.99 -19.92
N ALA A 238 2.97 -5.18 -19.59
CA ALA A 238 2.18 -6.15 -18.82
C ALA A 238 1.80 -5.60 -17.43
N GLN A 239 2.70 -4.87 -16.76
CA GLN A 239 2.39 -4.19 -15.51
C GLN A 239 1.30 -3.14 -15.70
N GLY A 240 1.36 -2.34 -16.76
CA GLY A 240 0.34 -1.35 -17.11
C GLY A 240 -1.05 -1.96 -17.22
N LEU A 241 -1.19 -3.08 -17.93
CA LEU A 241 -2.47 -3.80 -18.05
C LEU A 241 -3.03 -4.26 -16.68
N LYS A 242 -2.17 -4.71 -15.78
CA LYS A 242 -2.59 -5.07 -14.40
C LYS A 242 -3.06 -3.84 -13.61
N ILE A 243 -2.39 -2.69 -13.77
CA ILE A 243 -2.77 -1.43 -13.13
C ILE A 243 -4.11 -0.94 -13.66
N ASP A 244 -4.32 -0.98 -14.97
CA ASP A 244 -5.57 -0.61 -15.62
C ASP A 244 -6.73 -1.50 -15.16
N GLY A 245 -6.50 -2.82 -15.05
CA GLY A 245 -7.48 -3.75 -14.49
C GLY A 245 -7.87 -3.40 -13.07
N LYS A 246 -6.87 -3.08 -12.22
CA LYS A 246 -7.12 -2.62 -10.86
C LYS A 246 -7.86 -1.28 -10.82
N PHE A 247 -7.48 -0.32 -11.66
CA PHE A 247 -8.17 0.96 -11.77
C PHE A 247 -9.66 0.74 -12.06
N ARG A 248 -9.97 -0.07 -13.09
CA ARG A 248 -11.37 -0.38 -13.46
C ARG A 248 -12.13 -1.03 -12.31
N SER A 249 -11.54 -2.00 -11.62
CA SER A 249 -12.20 -2.68 -10.50
C SER A 249 -12.58 -1.75 -9.36
N LEU A 250 -11.83 -0.65 -9.16
CA LEU A 250 -12.05 0.33 -8.10
C LEU A 250 -12.94 1.50 -8.53
N VAL A 251 -12.83 1.94 -9.79
CA VAL A 251 -13.42 3.20 -10.25
C VAL A 251 -14.76 2.99 -10.97
N VAL A 252 -14.91 1.91 -11.74
CA VAL A 252 -16.17 1.62 -12.45
C VAL A 252 -17.39 1.54 -11.51
N PRO A 253 -17.31 0.88 -10.33
CA PRO A 253 -18.43 0.86 -9.40
C PRO A 253 -18.84 2.25 -8.88
N LEU A 254 -17.92 3.22 -8.87
CA LEU A 254 -18.15 4.56 -8.34
C LEU A 254 -18.62 5.55 -9.40
N LEU A 255 -18.02 5.52 -10.59
CA LEU A 255 -18.25 6.52 -11.65
C LEU A 255 -19.07 6.00 -12.83
N GLY A 256 -19.25 4.69 -12.93
CA GLY A 256 -19.76 4.01 -14.14
C GLY A 256 -18.69 3.87 -15.21
N GLU A 257 -18.89 2.89 -16.12
CA GLU A 257 -17.88 2.49 -17.11
C GLU A 257 -17.43 3.64 -18.02
N ALA A 258 -18.35 4.43 -18.56
CA ALA A 258 -18.04 5.51 -19.49
C ALA A 258 -17.13 6.60 -18.89
N LYS A 259 -17.39 7.03 -17.63
CA LYS A 259 -16.58 8.04 -16.95
C LYS A 259 -15.23 7.44 -16.52
N ALA A 260 -15.21 6.19 -16.08
CA ALA A 260 -13.99 5.50 -15.68
C ALA A 260 -13.02 5.35 -16.86
N GLU A 261 -13.50 4.93 -18.04
CA GLU A 261 -12.68 4.81 -19.25
C GLU A 261 -12.20 6.18 -19.75
N ALA A 262 -13.04 7.21 -19.69
CA ALA A 262 -12.62 8.58 -20.05
C ALA A 262 -11.53 9.12 -19.10
N LEU A 263 -11.66 8.87 -17.80
CA LEU A 263 -10.63 9.23 -16.82
C LEU A 263 -9.34 8.43 -17.04
N LEU A 264 -9.43 7.14 -17.33
CA LEU A 264 -8.27 6.29 -17.61
C LEU A 264 -7.53 6.76 -18.87
N ALA A 265 -8.27 7.12 -19.93
CA ALA A 265 -7.68 7.68 -21.14
C ALA A 265 -6.91 8.98 -20.89
N ASP A 266 -7.48 9.89 -20.09
CA ASP A 266 -6.80 11.14 -19.69
C ASP A 266 -5.56 10.86 -18.81
N LEU A 267 -5.59 9.83 -17.95
CA LEU A 267 -4.43 9.42 -17.16
C LEU A 267 -3.31 8.83 -18.00
N HIS A 268 -3.64 8.10 -19.06
CA HIS A 268 -2.66 7.59 -20.04
C HIS A 268 -2.05 8.69 -20.91
N ASP A 269 -2.72 9.80 -21.08
CA ASP A 269 -2.28 10.97 -21.86
C ASP A 269 -1.94 12.19 -20.99
N LEU A 270 -1.58 11.93 -19.72
CA LEU A 270 -1.39 12.97 -18.69
C LEU A 270 -0.40 14.06 -19.08
N GLU A 271 0.66 13.70 -19.80
CA GLU A 271 1.72 14.59 -20.24
C GLU A 271 1.25 15.60 -21.30
N ASN A 272 0.16 15.32 -22.01
CA ASN A 272 -0.40 16.17 -23.06
C ASN A 272 -1.64 16.96 -22.57
N LEU A 273 -2.06 16.80 -21.31
CA LEU A 273 -3.17 17.56 -20.77
C LEU A 273 -2.78 19.03 -20.52
N ASP A 274 -3.49 19.97 -21.15
CA ASP A 274 -3.31 21.41 -20.92
C ASP A 274 -3.62 21.79 -19.46
N ASN A 275 -4.54 21.08 -18.82
CA ASN A 275 -4.97 21.35 -17.44
C ASN A 275 -5.31 20.05 -16.70
N ALA A 276 -4.54 19.71 -15.68
CA ALA A 276 -4.79 18.56 -14.82
C ALA A 276 -6.15 18.62 -14.08
N GLY A 277 -6.76 19.80 -13.94
CA GLY A 277 -8.12 19.97 -13.42
C GLY A 277 -9.17 19.19 -14.22
N ARG A 278 -8.89 18.82 -15.47
CA ARG A 278 -9.75 17.96 -16.29
C ARG A 278 -9.98 16.58 -15.62
N LEU A 279 -8.98 16.04 -14.94
CA LEU A 279 -9.13 14.78 -14.21
C LEU A 279 -10.20 14.87 -13.11
N LEU A 280 -10.28 16.05 -12.44
CA LEU A 280 -11.28 16.28 -11.40
C LEU A 280 -12.69 16.43 -11.97
N SER A 281 -12.83 16.90 -13.22
CA SER A 281 -14.15 17.05 -13.86
C SER A 281 -14.88 15.73 -14.04
N HIS A 282 -14.15 14.61 -14.21
CA HIS A 282 -14.76 13.27 -14.29
C HIS A 282 -15.42 12.84 -12.97
N MET A 283 -15.00 13.46 -11.85
CA MET A 283 -15.48 13.14 -10.50
C MET A 283 -16.45 14.22 -9.95
N ALA A 284 -16.77 15.27 -10.71
CA ALA A 284 -17.52 16.43 -10.23
C ALA A 284 -18.91 16.09 -9.66
N ASP A 285 -19.56 15.03 -10.17
CA ASP A 285 -20.88 14.59 -9.73
C ASP A 285 -20.81 13.45 -8.70
N TRP A 286 -19.61 13.03 -8.28
CA TRP A 286 -19.45 11.97 -7.30
C TRP A 286 -19.78 12.50 -5.91
N GLN A 287 -20.75 11.88 -5.26
CA GLN A 287 -21.08 12.12 -3.86
C GLN A 287 -20.59 10.91 -3.04
N ALA A 288 -19.76 11.17 -2.02
CA ALA A 288 -19.42 10.14 -1.05
C ALA A 288 -20.70 9.71 -0.32
N GLY A 289 -21.09 8.44 -0.46
CA GLY A 289 -22.19 7.84 0.29
C GLY A 289 -21.83 7.66 1.77
#